data_abd8dc40a81ebe3ce39b498a9e353da6
#
_entry.id   abd8dc40a81ebe3ce39b498a9e353da6
#
_cell.length_a   1.000
_cell.length_b   1.000
_cell.length_c   1.000
_cell.angle_alpha   90.00
_cell.angle_beta   90.00
_cell.angle_gamma   90.00
#
_symmetry.space_group_name_H-M   'P 1'
#
loop_
_entity.id
_entity.type
_entity.pdbx_description
1 polymer ?
#
loop_
_entity_poly.entity_id
_entity_poly.type
_entity_poly.pdbx_seq_one_letter_code
_entity_poly.pdbx_strand_id
1 'polypeptide(L)'
;MKFEEKKSSGREKDKAAIELLRQLARKLCSNDITTARLAAFNLSWMQEDGLAILTQVLLGDFSRTSKKAAAYGLRSMKGRMKKMALEVLEQGLKHQDRTTKAACIKAMSLIKGRASKKGGSKQSREPVRPNIQGIQKKSSVTAESTLKSKQAGGIDPEKG
;
A
#
# COMPACT_ATOMS: atom_id res chain seq x y z
N MET A 1 3.10 42.43 -7.95
CA MET A 1 2.67 41.22 -7.23
C MET A 1 3.92 40.56 -6.63
N LYS A 2 4.07 40.65 -5.32
CA LYS A 2 5.20 40.01 -4.62
C LYS A 2 4.82 38.55 -4.44
N PHE A 3 5.57 37.67 -5.10
CA PHE A 3 5.52 36.24 -4.74
C PHE A 3 6.14 36.12 -3.36
N GLU A 4 5.33 35.79 -2.36
CA GLU A 4 5.83 35.39 -1.07
C GLU A 4 6.64 34.09 -1.24
N GLU A 5 7.95 34.21 -1.09
CA GLU A 5 8.82 33.06 -0.96
C GLU A 5 8.35 32.21 0.22
N LYS A 6 7.73 31.10 -0.09
CA LYS A 6 7.33 30.08 0.86
C LYS A 6 8.61 29.64 1.57
N LYS A 7 8.73 29.99 2.85
CA LYS A 7 9.85 29.59 3.71
C LYS A 7 10.10 28.09 3.51
N SER A 8 11.22 27.77 2.86
CA SER A 8 11.67 26.41 2.65
C SER A 8 11.81 25.70 4.00
N SER A 9 11.21 24.54 4.14
CA SER A 9 11.35 23.71 5.33
C SER A 9 12.84 23.37 5.51
N GLY A 10 13.33 23.37 6.75
CA GLY A 10 14.76 23.16 7.04
C GLY A 10 15.35 21.84 6.48
N ARG A 11 14.51 20.94 5.99
CA ARG A 11 14.87 19.68 5.33
C ARG A 11 15.35 19.83 3.89
N GLU A 12 15.05 20.93 3.21
CA GLU A 12 15.54 21.18 1.84
C GLU A 12 17.06 21.36 1.79
N LYS A 13 17.69 21.64 2.93
CA LYS A 13 19.14 21.80 3.04
C LYS A 13 19.91 20.48 3.11
N ASP A 14 19.23 19.39 3.34
CA ASP A 14 19.84 18.07 3.45
C ASP A 14 19.82 17.36 2.09
N LYS A 15 20.98 17.25 1.45
CA LYS A 15 21.14 16.61 0.14
C LYS A 15 20.61 15.18 0.11
N ALA A 16 20.76 14.43 1.21
CA ALA A 16 20.28 13.06 1.32
C ALA A 16 18.74 13.02 1.31
N ALA A 17 18.08 13.95 1.99
CA ALA A 17 16.61 14.04 2.00
C ALA A 17 16.06 14.39 0.61
N ILE A 18 16.71 15.32 -0.10
CA ILE A 18 16.32 15.69 -1.47
C ILE A 18 16.46 14.49 -2.41
N GLU A 19 17.56 13.76 -2.32
CA GLU A 19 17.78 12.59 -3.17
C GLU A 19 16.76 11.48 -2.87
N LEU A 20 16.44 11.26 -1.60
CA LEU A 20 15.40 10.31 -1.21
C LEU A 20 14.03 10.70 -1.79
N LEU A 21 13.67 11.98 -1.73
CA LEU A 21 12.42 12.48 -2.33
C LEU A 21 12.39 12.26 -3.85
N ARG A 22 13.49 12.51 -4.54
CA ARG A 22 13.62 12.23 -5.99
C ARG A 22 13.47 10.74 -6.31
N GLN A 23 14.09 9.87 -5.54
CA GLN A 23 13.97 8.42 -5.72
C GLN A 23 12.55 7.94 -5.48
N LEU A 24 11.88 8.45 -4.44
CA LEU A 24 10.50 8.11 -4.15
C LEU A 24 9.55 8.64 -5.25
N ALA A 25 9.80 9.85 -5.78
CA ALA A 25 9.03 10.39 -6.90
C ALA A 25 9.18 9.52 -8.17
N ARG A 26 10.39 9.06 -8.49
CA ARG A 26 10.61 8.13 -9.60
C ARG A 26 9.88 6.79 -9.40
N LYS A 27 9.95 6.21 -8.21
CA LYS A 27 9.24 4.97 -7.86
C LYS A 27 7.72 5.14 -7.88
N LEU A 28 7.21 6.32 -7.52
CA LEU A 28 5.79 6.66 -7.62
C LEU A 28 5.29 6.67 -9.07
N CYS A 29 6.14 7.05 -10.01
CA CYS A 29 5.85 7.03 -11.44
C CYS A 29 6.07 5.68 -12.12
N SER A 30 6.42 4.64 -11.37
CA SER A 30 6.58 3.27 -11.89
C SER A 30 5.25 2.72 -12.43
N ASN A 31 5.35 1.86 -13.44
CA ASN A 31 4.19 1.12 -13.97
C ASN A 31 3.71 0.02 -13.01
N ASP A 32 4.59 -0.45 -12.11
CA ASP A 32 4.19 -1.41 -11.08
C ASP A 32 3.42 -0.72 -9.94
N ILE A 33 2.17 -1.15 -9.76
CA ILE A 33 1.27 -0.59 -8.76
C ILE A 33 1.77 -0.81 -7.32
N THR A 34 2.50 -1.88 -7.08
CA THR A 34 3.02 -2.23 -5.75
C THR A 34 4.14 -1.28 -5.37
N THR A 35 5.11 -1.11 -6.26
CA THR A 35 6.22 -0.17 -6.11
C THR A 35 5.72 1.27 -5.97
N ALA A 36 4.77 1.68 -6.83
CA ALA A 36 4.18 3.01 -6.77
C ALA A 36 3.43 3.27 -5.45
N ARG A 37 2.68 2.30 -4.93
CA ARG A 37 1.97 2.42 -3.64
C ARG A 37 2.93 2.48 -2.46
N LEU A 38 4.00 1.69 -2.49
CA LEU A 38 5.02 1.71 -1.44
C LEU A 38 5.72 3.07 -1.40
N ALA A 39 6.09 3.61 -2.55
CA ALA A 39 6.65 4.96 -2.65
C ALA A 39 5.68 6.03 -2.15
N ALA A 40 4.40 5.95 -2.53
CA ALA A 40 3.35 6.86 -2.05
C ALA A 40 3.16 6.77 -0.52
N PHE A 41 3.23 5.57 0.04
CA PHE A 41 3.16 5.37 1.49
C PHE A 41 4.36 6.01 2.19
N ASN A 42 5.58 5.81 1.69
CA ASN A 42 6.78 6.44 2.24
C ASN A 42 6.71 7.98 2.14
N LEU A 43 6.23 8.53 1.02
CA LEU A 43 5.98 9.95 0.87
C LEU A 43 4.96 10.48 1.88
N SER A 44 3.95 9.70 2.27
CA SER A 44 2.97 10.11 3.28
C SER A 44 3.56 10.37 4.67
N TRP A 45 4.75 9.85 4.96
CA TRP A 45 5.51 10.12 6.19
C TRP A 45 6.39 11.36 6.09
N MET A 46 6.69 11.83 4.88
CA MET A 46 7.53 13.01 4.65
C MET A 46 6.77 14.34 4.78
N GLN A 47 5.57 14.28 5.32
CA GLN A 47 4.74 15.45 5.62
C GLN A 47 4.57 16.41 4.43
N GLU A 48 5.03 17.66 4.54
CA GLU A 48 4.82 18.72 3.55
C GLU A 48 5.47 18.40 2.20
N ASP A 49 6.70 17.90 2.22
CA ASP A 49 7.44 17.56 1.00
C ASP A 49 6.77 16.39 0.26
N GLY A 50 6.34 15.38 1.01
CA GLY A 50 5.59 14.27 0.46
C GLY A 50 4.22 14.68 -0.07
N LEU A 51 3.52 15.58 0.63
CA LEU A 51 2.24 16.12 0.18
C LEU A 51 2.39 16.85 -1.16
N ALA A 52 3.43 17.68 -1.32
CA ALA A 52 3.68 18.42 -2.57
C ALA A 52 3.86 17.48 -3.76
N ILE A 53 4.68 16.44 -3.62
CA ILE A 53 4.93 15.45 -4.67
C ILE A 53 3.64 14.65 -5.00
N LEU A 54 2.91 14.19 -3.98
CA LEU A 54 1.67 13.44 -4.18
C LEU A 54 0.60 14.29 -4.86
N THR A 55 0.50 15.57 -4.51
CA THR A 55 -0.40 16.55 -5.15
C THR A 55 -0.04 16.75 -6.62
N GLN A 56 1.23 16.96 -6.91
CA GLN A 56 1.72 17.15 -8.27
C GLN A 56 1.42 15.94 -9.15
N VAL A 57 1.63 14.72 -8.65
CA VAL A 57 1.36 13.50 -9.40
C VAL A 57 -0.13 13.24 -9.58
N LEU A 58 -0.96 13.57 -8.58
CA LEU A 58 -2.41 13.37 -8.66
C LEU A 58 -3.07 14.33 -9.66
N LEU A 59 -2.69 15.61 -9.64
CA LEU A 59 -3.30 16.65 -10.46
C LEU A 59 -2.58 16.85 -11.81
N GLY A 60 -1.35 16.37 -11.95
CA GLY A 60 -0.57 16.47 -13.18
C GLY A 60 -0.94 15.42 -14.21
N ASP A 61 -0.24 15.46 -15.35
CA ASP A 61 -0.41 14.48 -16.43
C ASP A 61 0.52 13.28 -16.24
N PHE A 62 0.09 12.39 -15.35
CA PHE A 62 0.81 11.16 -15.03
C PHE A 62 -0.03 9.92 -15.32
N SER A 63 0.61 8.76 -15.31
CA SER A 63 -0.04 7.48 -15.57
C SER A 63 -1.18 7.20 -14.59
N ARG A 64 -2.17 6.43 -15.04
CA ARG A 64 -3.30 5.99 -14.20
C ARG A 64 -2.83 5.28 -12.92
N THR A 65 -1.74 4.52 -13.01
CA THR A 65 -1.13 3.82 -11.89
C THR A 65 -0.58 4.80 -10.86
N SER A 66 0.19 5.79 -11.32
CA SER A 66 0.78 6.83 -10.46
C SER A 66 -0.30 7.66 -9.76
N LYS A 67 -1.35 8.07 -10.48
CA LYS A 67 -2.49 8.82 -9.90
C LYS A 67 -3.23 8.03 -8.82
N LYS A 68 -3.47 6.73 -9.04
CA LYS A 68 -4.05 5.86 -8.01
C LYS A 68 -3.15 5.68 -6.80
N ALA A 69 -1.83 5.58 -7.01
CA ALA A 69 -0.86 5.48 -5.94
C ALA A 69 -0.77 6.80 -5.16
N ALA A 70 -0.77 7.95 -5.82
CA ALA A 70 -0.79 9.26 -5.19
C ALA A 70 -2.02 9.46 -4.29
N ALA A 71 -3.22 9.12 -4.78
CA ALA A 71 -4.44 9.14 -3.97
C ALA A 71 -4.38 8.20 -2.76
N TYR A 72 -3.71 7.04 -2.90
CA TYR A 72 -3.44 6.13 -1.78
C TYR A 72 -2.51 6.76 -0.74
N GLY A 73 -1.43 7.42 -1.16
CA GLY A 73 -0.49 8.13 -0.29
C GLY A 73 -1.20 9.26 0.50
N LEU A 74 -1.96 10.10 -0.19
CA LEU A 74 -2.75 11.18 0.43
C LEU A 74 -3.73 10.64 1.49
N ARG A 75 -4.43 9.55 1.18
CA ARG A 75 -5.32 8.90 2.15
C ARG A 75 -4.59 8.34 3.37
N SER A 76 -3.33 7.97 3.23
CA SER A 76 -2.50 7.40 4.30
C SER A 76 -1.91 8.45 5.23
N MET A 77 -1.94 9.72 4.84
CA MET A 77 -1.46 10.83 5.66
C MET A 77 -2.24 10.95 6.97
N LYS A 78 -1.53 11.30 8.04
CA LYS A 78 -2.06 11.39 9.41
C LYS A 78 -1.81 12.79 10.00
N GLY A 79 -2.42 13.04 11.13
CA GLY A 79 -2.19 14.26 11.89
C GLY A 79 -2.59 15.52 11.14
N ARG A 80 -1.75 16.55 11.22
CA ARG A 80 -1.96 17.85 10.59
C ARG A 80 -2.07 17.79 9.07
N MET A 81 -1.27 16.91 8.43
CA MET A 81 -1.28 16.74 6.98
C MET A 81 -2.56 16.12 6.44
N LYS A 82 -3.32 15.42 7.28
CA LYS A 82 -4.58 14.79 6.87
C LYS A 82 -5.61 15.79 6.34
N LYS A 83 -5.72 16.99 6.96
CA LYS A 83 -6.63 18.03 6.48
C LYS A 83 -6.23 18.51 5.09
N MET A 84 -4.95 18.85 4.92
CA MET A 84 -4.42 19.30 3.63
C MET A 84 -4.55 18.22 2.54
N ALA A 85 -4.30 16.96 2.88
CA ALA A 85 -4.50 15.83 1.97
C ALA A 85 -5.98 15.66 1.55
N LEU A 86 -6.93 15.90 2.46
CA LEU A 86 -8.35 15.88 2.13
C LEU A 86 -8.73 17.01 1.17
N GLU A 87 -8.23 18.23 1.39
CA GLU A 87 -8.44 19.36 0.49
C GLU A 87 -7.91 19.08 -0.92
N VAL A 88 -6.72 18.45 -1.02
CA VAL A 88 -6.17 18.03 -2.32
C VAL A 88 -7.05 16.98 -2.99
N LEU A 89 -7.57 16.00 -2.24
CA LEU A 89 -8.50 15.01 -2.79
C LEU A 89 -9.81 15.65 -3.25
N GLU A 90 -10.32 16.65 -2.55
CA GLU A 90 -11.51 17.42 -2.95
C GLU A 90 -11.26 18.25 -4.21
N GLN A 91 -10.08 18.85 -4.35
CA GLN A 91 -9.66 19.51 -5.60
C GLN A 91 -9.60 18.50 -6.75
N GLY A 92 -9.08 17.31 -6.50
CA GLY A 92 -9.03 16.22 -7.47
C GLY A 92 -10.42 15.74 -7.94
N LEU A 93 -11.47 15.87 -7.11
CA LEU A 93 -12.85 15.59 -7.52
C LEU A 93 -13.38 16.58 -8.56
N LYS A 94 -12.91 17.81 -8.52
CA LYS A 94 -13.29 18.88 -9.46
C LYS A 94 -12.43 18.87 -10.75
N HIS A 95 -11.36 18.07 -10.75
CA HIS A 95 -10.42 18.02 -11.87
C HIS A 95 -11.10 17.48 -13.15
N GLN A 96 -10.65 17.90 -14.33
CA GLN A 96 -11.25 17.46 -15.60
C GLN A 96 -10.96 15.99 -15.91
N ASP A 97 -9.80 15.49 -15.49
CA ASP A 97 -9.38 14.11 -15.75
C ASP A 97 -10.22 13.09 -15.00
N ARG A 98 -10.87 12.21 -15.75
CA ARG A 98 -11.69 11.11 -15.25
C ARG A 98 -10.90 10.17 -14.32
N THR A 99 -9.63 9.95 -14.61
CA THR A 99 -8.76 9.06 -13.83
C THR A 99 -8.49 9.64 -12.45
N THR A 100 -8.17 10.92 -12.39
CA THR A 100 -7.98 11.68 -11.14
C THR A 100 -9.26 11.67 -10.31
N LYS A 101 -10.42 11.98 -10.90
CA LYS A 101 -11.72 11.91 -10.21
C LYS A 101 -11.98 10.54 -9.60
N ALA A 102 -11.82 9.47 -10.39
CA ALA A 102 -12.08 8.10 -9.93
C ALA A 102 -11.14 7.69 -8.77
N ALA A 103 -9.87 8.10 -8.83
CA ALA A 103 -8.90 7.84 -7.76
C ALA A 103 -9.30 8.59 -6.47
N CYS A 104 -9.72 9.85 -6.57
CA CYS A 104 -10.16 10.67 -5.44
C CYS A 104 -11.46 10.15 -4.82
N ILE A 105 -12.47 9.79 -5.63
CA ILE A 105 -13.72 9.20 -5.16
C ILE A 105 -13.42 7.95 -4.33
N LYS A 106 -12.60 7.05 -4.85
CA LYS A 106 -12.21 5.82 -4.13
C LYS A 106 -11.45 6.11 -2.85
N ALA A 107 -10.52 7.06 -2.85
CA ALA A 107 -9.77 7.45 -1.66
C ALA A 107 -10.70 8.03 -0.58
N MET A 108 -11.59 8.94 -0.96
CA MET A 108 -12.56 9.58 -0.04
C MET A 108 -13.57 8.58 0.55
N SER A 109 -14.10 7.67 -0.26
CA SER A 109 -15.03 6.63 0.23
C SER A 109 -14.38 5.74 1.29
N LEU A 110 -13.11 5.39 1.11
CA LEU A 110 -12.36 4.59 2.07
C LEU A 110 -12.00 5.35 3.36
N ILE A 111 -11.83 6.67 3.29
CA ILE A 111 -11.63 7.52 4.47
C ILE A 111 -12.93 7.59 5.27
N LYS A 112 -14.07 7.84 4.62
CA LYS A 112 -15.40 7.90 5.24
C LYS A 112 -15.79 6.55 5.85
N GLY A 113 -15.56 5.44 5.14
CA GLY A 113 -15.85 4.09 5.65
C GLY A 113 -15.03 3.69 6.87
N ARG A 114 -13.81 4.23 7.04
CA ARG A 114 -13.03 4.05 8.27
C ARG A 114 -13.52 4.86 9.45
N ALA A 115 -14.06 6.05 9.20
CA ALA A 115 -14.66 6.89 10.24
C ALA A 115 -15.90 6.23 10.85
N SER A 116 -16.75 5.62 10.01
CA SER A 116 -17.98 4.91 10.44
C SER A 116 -17.69 3.68 11.30
N LYS A 117 -16.56 2.98 11.07
CA LYS A 117 -16.20 1.79 11.85
C LYS A 117 -15.57 2.10 13.23
N LYS A 118 -15.17 3.33 13.51
CA LYS A 118 -14.65 3.72 14.84
C LYS A 118 -15.75 4.02 15.86
N GLY A 119 -16.99 4.17 15.44
CA GLY A 119 -18.16 4.44 16.30
C GLY A 119 -18.97 3.21 16.70
N GLY A 120 -18.60 2.01 16.27
CA GLY A 120 -19.35 0.80 16.52
C GLY A 120 -18.55 -0.22 17.31
N SER A 121 -18.90 -0.32 18.61
CA SER A 121 -18.82 -1.52 19.43
C SER A 121 -17.43 -2.15 19.63
N LYS A 122 -16.86 -1.88 20.80
CA LYS A 122 -16.10 -2.89 21.54
C LYS A 122 -17.03 -4.08 21.83
N GLN A 123 -17.26 -4.94 20.87
CA GLN A 123 -17.60 -6.31 21.17
C GLN A 123 -16.30 -7.02 21.47
N SER A 124 -16.01 -7.12 22.74
CA SER A 124 -15.13 -8.12 23.31
C SER A 124 -15.54 -9.47 22.74
N ARG A 125 -14.81 -9.94 21.75
CA ARG A 125 -14.80 -11.35 21.45
C ARG A 125 -14.04 -11.99 22.61
N GLU A 126 -14.80 -12.47 23.57
CA GLU A 126 -14.29 -13.49 24.49
C GLU A 126 -13.70 -14.62 23.63
N PRO A 127 -12.51 -15.07 23.95
CA PRO A 127 -11.99 -16.28 23.33
C PRO A 127 -12.91 -17.42 23.75
N VAL A 128 -13.72 -17.90 22.82
CA VAL A 128 -14.41 -19.17 22.97
C VAL A 128 -13.33 -20.22 23.14
N ARG A 129 -13.11 -20.63 24.39
CA ARG A 129 -12.30 -21.80 24.71
C ARG A 129 -12.98 -23.00 24.07
N PRO A 130 -12.32 -23.76 23.18
CA PRO A 130 -12.88 -25.01 22.73
C PRO A 130 -12.97 -25.93 23.93
N ASN A 131 -14.20 -26.32 24.27
CA ASN A 131 -14.49 -27.33 25.28
C ASN A 131 -13.97 -28.67 24.75
N ILE A 132 -12.78 -29.05 25.21
CA ILE A 132 -12.23 -30.37 24.96
C ILE A 132 -12.78 -31.30 26.04
N GLN A 133 -13.97 -31.80 25.83
CA GLN A 133 -14.43 -32.98 26.56
C GLN A 133 -14.76 -34.04 25.50
N GLY A 134 -14.05 -35.15 25.60
CA GLY A 134 -14.39 -36.40 24.96
C GLY A 134 -13.56 -36.82 23.77
N ILE A 135 -12.28 -37.07 23.97
CA ILE A 135 -11.57 -38.04 23.12
C ILE A 135 -11.40 -39.31 23.95
N GLN A 136 -12.32 -40.21 23.73
CA GLN A 136 -12.13 -41.58 24.17
C GLN A 136 -11.02 -42.22 23.34
N LYS A 137 -10.07 -42.77 24.08
CA LYS A 137 -9.08 -43.68 23.58
C LYS A 137 -9.74 -44.85 22.85
N LYS A 138 -9.42 -45.06 21.61
CA LYS A 138 -9.38 -46.42 21.03
C LYS A 138 -8.06 -46.58 20.33
N SER A 139 -7.20 -47.27 21.04
CA SER A 139 -6.04 -47.99 20.57
C SER A 139 -6.46 -49.10 19.61
N SER A 140 -5.74 -49.25 18.55
CA SER A 140 -5.37 -50.50 17.86
C SER A 140 -4.71 -50.12 16.57
N VAL A 141 -3.44 -50.23 16.49
CA VAL A 141 -2.63 -51.41 16.21
C VAL A 141 -2.59 -51.78 14.73
N THR A 142 -1.36 -51.96 14.31
CA THR A 142 -0.81 -52.76 13.22
C THR A 142 -0.69 -52.07 11.89
N ALA A 143 0.50 -51.86 11.56
CA ALA A 143 1.56 -52.72 10.99
C ALA A 143 1.66 -52.54 9.47
N GLU A 144 2.84 -52.21 9.17
CA GLU A 144 3.83 -52.92 8.32
C GLU A 144 3.68 -52.80 6.85
N SER A 145 4.76 -52.26 6.38
CA SER A 145 5.59 -52.76 5.28
C SER A 145 5.01 -52.77 3.89
N THR A 146 5.66 -52.12 2.95
CA THR A 146 6.60 -52.79 2.10
C THR A 146 7.38 -51.82 1.27
N LEU A 147 8.68 -51.82 1.45
CA LEU A 147 9.70 -51.48 0.47
C LEU A 147 9.44 -52.20 -0.85
N LYS A 148 9.50 -51.51 -1.96
CA LYS A 148 10.09 -52.07 -3.16
C LYS A 148 10.70 -50.98 -4.03
N SER A 149 12.00 -50.92 -3.89
CA SER A 149 12.97 -50.54 -4.90
C SER A 149 12.75 -51.27 -6.21
N LYS A 150 12.90 -50.55 -7.30
CA LYS A 150 13.46 -51.02 -8.58
C LYS A 150 13.84 -49.76 -9.33
N GLN A 151 14.98 -49.37 -9.34
CA GLN A 151 16.23 -49.64 -10.02
C GLN A 151 16.07 -50.19 -11.46
N ALA A 152 16.80 -49.57 -12.31
CA ALA A 152 17.36 -49.96 -13.59
C ALA A 152 16.75 -49.14 -14.73
N GLY A 153 17.50 -48.45 -15.46
CA GLY A 153 18.70 -48.66 -16.22
C GLY A 153 18.38 -47.98 -17.53
N GLY A 154 19.15 -47.12 -18.01
CA GLY A 154 20.37 -47.34 -18.64
C GLY A 154 20.29 -46.87 -20.06
N ILE A 155 21.31 -46.15 -20.47
CA ILE A 155 21.98 -46.21 -21.77
C ILE A 155 21.58 -45.13 -22.78
N ASP A 156 22.51 -44.15 -22.87
CA ASP A 156 22.94 -43.55 -24.14
C ASP A 156 23.35 -44.64 -25.15
N PRO A 157 23.43 -44.42 -26.49
CA PRO A 157 24.40 -43.49 -27.03
C PRO A 157 24.04 -42.84 -28.39
N GLU A 158 24.76 -41.73 -28.64
CA GLU A 158 25.55 -41.43 -29.83
C GLU A 158 25.08 -41.76 -31.25
N LYS A 159 25.41 -40.76 -32.07
CA LYS A 159 25.76 -40.79 -33.50
C LYS A 159 24.73 -40.23 -34.48
N GLY A 160 25.30 -39.28 -35.17
CA GLY A 160 24.94 -38.92 -36.51
C GLY A 160 25.13 -37.44 -36.78
#